data_fe79142551745eccc61e102157f03402
#
_entry.id   fe79142551745eccc61e102157f03402
#
_cell.length_a   1.000
_cell.length_b   1.000
_cell.length_c   1.000
_cell.angle_alpha   90.00
_cell.angle_beta   90.00
_cell.angle_gamma   90.00
#
_symmetry.space_group_name_H-M   'P 1'
#
loop_
_entity.id
_entity.type
_entity.pdbx_description
1 polymer ?
#
loop_
_entity_poly.entity_id
_entity_poly.type
_entity_poly.pdbx_seq_one_letter_code
_entity_poly.pdbx_strand_id
1 'polypeptide(L)'
;MIFKKKSEKKAEIKTSFEKKVYDAGLIPNLVTGLVTVLYMILTIQIPRESVVSAILWAVLISFILQFFVAPFTNRFLTKKISEDIEWFENYDTTEQERTRLIRQVMSLPEKIGFEVFIVFFLGVIAWISTCEYFIGLETETKIMALCSGFLGSYTGLVFAVEQTQKICSHFASKIIEKGISKAEIAQKHTFGTSSVKMTFFYLSLIHI
;
A
#
# COMPACT_ATOMS: atom_id res chain seq x y z
N MET A 1 -10.16 33.90 -19.53
CA MET A 1 -10.10 32.56 -20.15
C MET A 1 -8.83 31.76 -19.78
N ILE A 2 -7.65 32.38 -19.73
CA ILE A 2 -6.36 31.76 -19.40
C ILE A 2 -6.32 31.21 -17.96
N PHE A 3 -6.84 31.94 -16.98
CA PHE A 3 -6.87 31.52 -15.58
C PHE A 3 -7.75 30.27 -15.33
N LYS A 4 -8.88 30.14 -16.01
CA LYS A 4 -9.77 28.99 -15.88
C LYS A 4 -9.12 27.72 -16.43
N LYS A 5 -8.47 27.82 -17.60
CA LYS A 5 -7.74 26.70 -18.22
C LYS A 5 -6.54 26.22 -17.40
N LYS A 6 -5.87 27.16 -16.68
CA LYS A 6 -4.76 26.86 -15.77
C LYS A 6 -5.26 26.16 -14.50
N SER A 7 -6.43 26.56 -13.97
CA SER A 7 -7.07 25.92 -12.82
C SER A 7 -7.57 24.50 -13.13
N GLU A 8 -8.15 24.28 -14.31
CA GLU A 8 -8.60 22.96 -14.76
C GLU A 8 -7.43 22.00 -14.95
N LYS A 9 -6.35 22.44 -15.61
CA LYS A 9 -5.12 21.65 -15.77
C LYS A 9 -4.48 21.30 -14.41
N LYS A 10 -4.58 22.21 -13.46
CA LYS A 10 -4.10 22.06 -12.09
C LYS A 10 -4.84 20.96 -11.34
N ALA A 11 -6.17 20.91 -11.43
CA ALA A 11 -7.00 19.89 -10.82
C ALA A 11 -6.75 18.50 -11.46
N GLU A 12 -6.51 18.45 -12.77
CA GLU A 12 -6.28 17.23 -13.53
C GLU A 12 -4.96 16.53 -13.14
N ILE A 13 -3.88 17.28 -12.93
CA ILE A 13 -2.57 16.74 -12.54
C ILE A 13 -2.60 16.19 -11.12
N LYS A 14 -3.21 16.92 -10.18
CA LYS A 14 -3.34 16.52 -8.79
C LYS A 14 -4.10 15.21 -8.65
N THR A 15 -5.25 15.11 -9.30
CA THR A 15 -6.04 13.87 -9.35
C THR A 15 -5.31 12.73 -10.04
N SER A 16 -4.41 13.02 -10.98
CA SER A 16 -3.64 12.02 -11.71
C SER A 16 -2.63 11.27 -10.83
N PHE A 17 -1.84 11.94 -9.99
CA PHE A 17 -0.85 11.28 -9.13
C PHE A 17 -1.50 10.48 -8.01
N GLU A 18 -2.39 11.12 -7.23
CA GLU A 18 -3.13 10.46 -6.14
C GLU A 18 -3.90 9.24 -6.66
N LYS A 19 -4.60 9.40 -7.80
CA LYS A 19 -5.34 8.31 -8.43
C LYS A 19 -4.44 7.17 -8.88
N LYS A 20 -3.31 7.47 -9.54
CA LYS A 20 -2.37 6.44 -9.99
C LYS A 20 -1.79 5.63 -8.84
N VAL A 21 -1.44 6.30 -7.72
CA VAL A 21 -0.93 5.61 -6.53
C VAL A 21 -2.03 4.74 -5.90
N TYR A 22 -3.25 5.24 -5.80
CA TYR A 22 -4.38 4.46 -5.31
C TYR A 22 -4.70 3.25 -6.20
N ASP A 23 -4.82 3.46 -7.52
CA ASP A 23 -5.12 2.40 -8.49
C ASP A 23 -4.03 1.31 -8.50
N ALA A 24 -2.77 1.70 -8.28
CA ALA A 24 -1.66 0.76 -8.16
C ALA A 24 -1.76 -0.15 -6.93
N GLY A 25 -2.33 0.34 -5.84
CA GLY A 25 -2.55 -0.44 -4.62
C GLY A 25 -3.78 -1.34 -4.70
N LEU A 26 -4.78 -0.99 -5.52
CA LEU A 26 -6.08 -1.65 -5.53
C LEU A 26 -5.99 -3.14 -5.92
N ILE A 27 -5.34 -3.46 -7.03
CA ILE A 27 -5.21 -4.84 -7.51
C ILE A 27 -4.36 -5.70 -6.54
N PRO A 28 -3.17 -5.26 -6.10
CA PRO A 28 -2.39 -5.98 -5.10
C PRO A 28 -3.18 -6.25 -3.82
N ASN A 29 -3.92 -5.26 -3.32
CA ASN A 29 -4.70 -5.42 -2.10
C ASN A 29 -5.81 -6.46 -2.26
N LEU A 30 -6.53 -6.45 -3.39
CA LEU A 30 -7.57 -7.44 -3.68
C LEU A 30 -6.98 -8.86 -3.80
N VAL A 31 -5.88 -9.01 -4.53
CA VAL A 31 -5.19 -10.31 -4.69
C VAL A 31 -4.68 -10.81 -3.34
N THR A 32 -4.02 -9.95 -2.56
CA THR A 32 -3.52 -10.31 -1.23
C THR A 32 -4.67 -10.69 -0.30
N GLY A 33 -5.77 -9.93 -0.31
CA GLY A 33 -6.97 -10.26 0.47
C GLY A 33 -7.54 -11.63 0.11
N LEU A 34 -7.69 -11.91 -1.18
CA LEU A 34 -8.19 -13.19 -1.67
C LEU A 34 -7.28 -14.35 -1.25
N VAL A 35 -5.97 -14.21 -1.45
CA VAL A 35 -4.98 -15.24 -1.08
C VAL A 35 -5.00 -15.48 0.44
N THR A 36 -5.07 -14.41 1.24
CA THR A 36 -5.13 -14.52 2.70
C THR A 36 -6.40 -15.26 3.15
N VAL A 37 -7.57 -14.88 2.60
CA VAL A 37 -8.84 -15.55 2.92
C VAL A 37 -8.82 -17.02 2.52
N LEU A 38 -8.33 -17.37 1.32
CA LEU A 38 -8.19 -18.75 0.89
C LEU A 38 -7.25 -19.55 1.80
N TYR A 39 -6.10 -18.96 2.15
CA TYR A 39 -5.15 -19.61 3.05
C TYR A 39 -5.79 -19.82 4.43
N MET A 40 -6.51 -18.84 4.98
CA MET A 40 -7.22 -18.98 6.24
C MET A 40 -8.27 -20.08 6.19
N ILE A 41 -9.06 -20.18 5.14
CA ILE A 41 -10.07 -21.24 4.99
C ILE A 41 -9.41 -22.64 4.95
N LEU A 42 -8.24 -22.76 4.32
CA LEU A 42 -7.55 -24.05 4.18
C LEU A 42 -6.80 -24.47 5.45
N THR A 43 -6.34 -23.51 6.27
CA THR A 43 -5.46 -23.78 7.42
C THR A 43 -6.18 -23.69 8.76
N ILE A 44 -7.26 -22.93 8.85
CA ILE A 44 -7.98 -22.67 10.09
C ILE A 44 -9.12 -23.67 10.24
N GLN A 45 -9.16 -24.36 11.37
CA GLN A 45 -10.25 -25.28 11.72
C GLN A 45 -11.46 -24.48 12.23
N ILE A 46 -12.32 -24.05 11.30
CA ILE A 46 -13.60 -23.43 11.63
C ILE A 46 -14.70 -24.53 11.57
N PRO A 47 -15.63 -24.60 12.54
CA PRO A 47 -16.77 -25.50 12.46
C PRO A 47 -17.53 -25.29 11.14
N ARG A 48 -17.87 -26.40 10.45
CA ARG A 48 -18.48 -26.35 9.09
C ARG A 48 -19.72 -25.45 9.02
N GLU A 49 -20.53 -25.45 10.05
CA GLU A 49 -21.73 -24.60 10.20
C GLU A 49 -21.40 -23.09 10.26
N SER A 50 -20.21 -22.73 10.72
CA SER A 50 -19.78 -21.35 10.92
C SER A 50 -18.88 -20.80 9.80
N VAL A 51 -18.45 -21.65 8.86
CA VAL A 51 -17.54 -21.24 7.76
C VAL A 51 -18.15 -20.12 6.92
N VAL A 52 -19.44 -20.23 6.57
CA VAL A 52 -20.11 -19.21 5.76
C VAL A 52 -20.16 -17.87 6.50
N SER A 53 -20.47 -17.88 7.78
CA SER A 53 -20.49 -16.67 8.63
C SER A 53 -19.10 -16.03 8.71
N ALA A 54 -18.06 -16.84 8.93
CA ALA A 54 -16.68 -16.36 8.98
C ALA A 54 -16.22 -15.70 7.66
N ILE A 55 -16.58 -16.29 6.52
CA ILE A 55 -16.32 -15.73 5.19
C ILE A 55 -17.07 -14.41 5.00
N LEU A 56 -18.34 -14.34 5.35
CA LEU A 56 -19.12 -13.10 5.23
C LEU A 56 -18.51 -11.96 6.05
N TRP A 57 -18.07 -12.22 7.28
CA TRP A 57 -17.35 -11.24 8.08
C TRP A 57 -16.03 -10.82 7.46
N ALA A 58 -15.25 -11.76 6.89
CA ALA A 58 -14.00 -11.43 6.19
C ALA A 58 -14.25 -10.51 5.00
N VAL A 59 -15.27 -10.82 4.19
CA VAL A 59 -15.66 -10.00 3.03
C VAL A 59 -16.12 -8.60 3.48
N LEU A 60 -16.95 -8.51 4.51
CA LEU A 60 -17.47 -7.25 5.02
C LEU A 60 -16.33 -6.35 5.54
N ILE A 61 -15.46 -6.90 6.37
CA ILE A 61 -14.31 -6.16 6.92
C ILE A 61 -13.38 -5.72 5.79
N SER A 62 -13.07 -6.61 4.84
CA SER A 62 -12.23 -6.29 3.69
C SER A 62 -12.87 -5.18 2.83
N PHE A 63 -14.18 -5.20 2.65
CA PHE A 63 -14.91 -4.15 1.94
C PHE A 63 -14.77 -2.80 2.66
N ILE A 64 -14.98 -2.77 3.98
CA ILE A 64 -14.84 -1.54 4.77
C ILE A 64 -13.40 -0.99 4.67
N LEU A 65 -12.40 -1.84 4.83
CA LEU A 65 -11.01 -1.43 4.75
C LEU A 65 -10.64 -0.90 3.36
N GLN A 66 -11.06 -1.59 2.30
CA GLN A 66 -10.69 -1.23 0.94
C GLN A 66 -11.41 0.03 0.44
N PHE A 67 -12.66 0.23 0.78
CA PHE A 67 -13.46 1.33 0.22
C PHE A 67 -13.55 2.57 1.12
N PHE A 68 -13.27 2.44 2.40
CA PHE A 68 -13.34 3.56 3.33
C PHE A 68 -11.99 3.91 3.95
N VAL A 69 -11.23 2.93 4.44
CA VAL A 69 -9.97 3.20 5.14
C VAL A 69 -8.84 3.48 4.15
N ALA A 70 -8.61 2.60 3.17
CA ALA A 70 -7.50 2.73 2.23
C ALA A 70 -7.54 4.04 1.39
N PRO A 71 -8.68 4.54 0.87
CA PRO A 71 -8.72 5.83 0.19
C PRO A 71 -8.37 7.01 1.11
N PHE A 72 -8.80 6.96 2.37
CA PHE A 72 -8.53 8.00 3.34
C PHE A 72 -7.05 8.07 3.70
N THR A 73 -6.44 6.94 4.04
CA THR A 73 -5.03 6.85 4.41
C THR A 73 -4.11 7.14 3.22
N ASN A 74 -4.43 6.63 2.04
CA ASN A 74 -3.70 6.94 0.81
C ASN A 74 -3.71 8.44 0.51
N ARG A 75 -4.89 9.08 0.57
CA ARG A 75 -5.00 10.53 0.36
C ARG A 75 -4.18 11.32 1.38
N PHE A 76 -4.17 10.88 2.63
CA PHE A 76 -3.37 11.52 3.69
C PHE A 76 -1.87 11.46 3.37
N LEU A 77 -1.37 10.32 2.89
CA LEU A 77 0.04 10.12 2.55
C LEU A 77 0.46 10.83 1.26
N THR A 78 -0.43 10.90 0.26
CA THR A 78 -0.10 11.42 -1.07
C THR A 78 -0.39 12.90 -1.25
N LYS A 79 -1.31 13.49 -0.47
CA LYS A 79 -1.78 14.87 -0.65
C LYS A 79 -0.65 15.89 -0.74
N LYS A 80 0.26 15.90 0.24
CA LYS A 80 1.36 16.86 0.27
C LYS A 80 2.31 16.69 -0.92
N ILE A 81 2.63 15.45 -1.27
CA ILE A 81 3.51 15.15 -2.40
C ILE A 81 2.85 15.58 -3.72
N SER A 82 1.55 15.36 -3.85
CA SER A 82 0.77 15.78 -5.00
C SER A 82 0.76 17.32 -5.15
N GLU A 83 0.63 18.05 -4.05
CA GLU A 83 0.73 19.52 -4.03
C GLU A 83 2.13 20.00 -4.43
N ASP A 84 3.18 19.37 -3.93
CA ASP A 84 4.57 19.70 -4.27
C ASP A 84 4.91 19.37 -5.73
N ILE A 85 4.38 18.26 -6.30
CA ILE A 85 4.51 17.93 -7.74
C ILE A 85 3.80 18.97 -8.60
N GLU A 86 2.62 19.38 -8.20
CA GLU A 86 1.85 20.41 -8.90
C GLU A 86 2.61 21.76 -8.91
N TRP A 87 3.20 22.13 -7.78
CA TRP A 87 4.05 23.33 -7.70
C TRP A 87 5.23 23.25 -8.66
N PHE A 88 5.92 22.10 -8.66
CA PHE A 88 7.06 21.85 -9.55
C PHE A 88 6.72 21.94 -11.06
N GLU A 89 5.54 21.49 -11.46
CA GLU A 89 5.15 21.55 -12.88
C GLU A 89 4.80 22.98 -13.35
N ASN A 90 4.33 23.83 -12.45
CA ASN A 90 3.82 25.16 -12.78
C ASN A 90 4.77 26.32 -12.52
N TYR A 91 5.83 26.12 -11.75
CA TYR A 91 6.77 27.17 -11.33
C TYR A 91 8.21 26.75 -11.54
N ASP A 92 9.09 27.75 -11.74
CA ASP A 92 10.53 27.52 -11.70
C ASP A 92 10.93 27.21 -10.25
N THR A 93 11.50 26.04 -10.07
CA THR A 93 11.90 25.52 -8.75
C THR A 93 13.41 25.50 -8.62
N THR A 94 13.90 25.76 -7.41
CA THR A 94 15.32 25.66 -7.08
C THR A 94 15.78 24.20 -7.07
N GLU A 95 17.07 23.97 -7.23
CA GLU A 95 17.66 22.62 -7.17
C GLU A 95 17.39 21.93 -5.82
N GLN A 96 17.43 22.69 -4.72
CA GLN A 96 17.13 22.18 -3.38
C GLN A 96 15.67 21.70 -3.25
N GLU A 97 14.71 22.45 -3.82
CA GLU A 97 13.30 22.06 -3.81
C GLU A 97 13.07 20.79 -4.64
N ARG A 98 13.71 20.67 -5.79
CA ARG A 98 13.67 19.47 -6.64
C ARG A 98 14.23 18.25 -5.91
N THR A 99 15.40 18.40 -5.30
CA THR A 99 16.04 17.32 -4.52
C THR A 99 15.15 16.88 -3.36
N ARG A 100 14.52 17.83 -2.66
CA ARG A 100 13.56 17.52 -1.59
C ARG A 100 12.35 16.78 -2.13
N LEU A 101 11.77 17.21 -3.25
CA LEU A 101 10.60 16.57 -3.86
C LEU A 101 10.91 15.13 -4.30
N ILE A 102 12.06 14.91 -4.97
CA ILE A 102 12.50 13.55 -5.33
C ILE A 102 12.59 12.66 -4.10
N ARG A 103 13.20 13.15 -3.03
CA ARG A 103 13.34 12.40 -1.79
C ARG A 103 11.98 12.02 -1.17
N GLN A 104 11.02 12.93 -1.23
CA GLN A 104 9.65 12.68 -0.76
C GLN A 104 8.95 11.63 -1.64
N VAL A 105 9.01 11.78 -2.97
CA VAL A 105 8.42 10.84 -3.93
C VAL A 105 9.04 9.44 -3.77
N MET A 106 10.36 9.35 -3.63
CA MET A 106 11.05 8.08 -3.50
C MET A 106 10.88 7.42 -2.12
N SER A 107 10.49 8.15 -1.08
CA SER A 107 10.14 7.59 0.23
C SER A 107 8.68 7.12 0.33
N LEU A 108 7.84 7.48 -0.63
CA LEU A 108 6.40 7.16 -0.60
C LEU A 108 6.11 5.65 -0.69
N PRO A 109 6.81 4.84 -1.52
CA PRO A 109 6.54 3.41 -1.60
C PRO A 109 6.63 2.69 -0.25
N GLU A 110 7.66 3.01 0.55
CA GLU A 110 7.82 2.41 1.89
C GLU A 110 6.68 2.80 2.83
N LYS A 111 6.23 4.06 2.78
CA LYS A 111 5.11 4.56 3.60
C LYS A 111 3.79 3.90 3.23
N ILE A 112 3.52 3.76 1.92
CA ILE A 112 2.32 3.06 1.43
C ILE A 112 2.39 1.57 1.78
N GLY A 113 3.54 0.92 1.60
CA GLY A 113 3.70 -0.47 2.00
C GLY A 113 3.45 -0.70 3.49
N PHE A 114 4.00 0.16 4.34
CA PHE A 114 3.79 0.06 5.78
C PHE A 114 2.33 0.35 6.18
N GLU A 115 1.68 1.30 5.53
CA GLU A 115 0.26 1.58 5.71
C GLU A 115 -0.59 0.34 5.34
N VAL A 116 -0.35 -0.26 4.19
CA VAL A 116 -1.04 -1.48 3.75
C VAL A 116 -0.85 -2.61 4.76
N PHE A 117 0.37 -2.80 5.26
CA PHE A 117 0.66 -3.80 6.29
C PHE A 117 -0.18 -3.57 7.56
N ILE A 118 -0.20 -2.35 8.08
CA ILE A 118 -0.95 -2.02 9.30
C ILE A 118 -2.46 -2.21 9.09
N VAL A 119 -3.00 -1.66 8.01
CA VAL A 119 -4.44 -1.72 7.72
C VAL A 119 -4.90 -3.18 7.56
N PHE A 120 -4.12 -3.99 6.85
CA PHE A 120 -4.43 -5.41 6.65
C PHE A 120 -4.35 -6.19 7.97
N PHE A 121 -3.31 -5.97 8.76
CA PHE A 121 -3.13 -6.67 10.04
C PHE A 121 -4.21 -6.30 11.06
N LEU A 122 -4.59 -5.03 11.12
CA LEU A 122 -5.73 -4.58 11.93
C LEU A 122 -7.04 -5.21 11.46
N GLY A 123 -7.21 -5.40 10.15
CA GLY A 123 -8.34 -6.12 9.57
C GLY A 123 -8.44 -7.56 10.04
N VAL A 124 -7.31 -8.25 10.12
CA VAL A 124 -7.23 -9.62 10.65
C VAL A 124 -7.60 -9.67 12.13
N ILE A 125 -7.09 -8.72 12.94
CA ILE A 125 -7.45 -8.62 14.36
C ILE A 125 -8.96 -8.37 14.51
N ALA A 126 -9.52 -7.45 13.74
CA ALA A 126 -10.96 -7.17 13.74
C ALA A 126 -11.77 -8.40 13.35
N TRP A 127 -11.33 -9.17 12.35
CA TRP A 127 -11.99 -10.41 11.94
C TRP A 127 -11.94 -11.47 13.04
N ILE A 128 -10.78 -11.70 13.67
CA ILE A 128 -10.64 -12.64 14.78
C ILE A 128 -11.56 -12.25 15.93
N SER A 129 -11.59 -10.97 16.32
CA SER A 129 -12.44 -10.47 17.40
C SER A 129 -13.93 -10.66 17.09
N THR A 130 -14.33 -10.42 15.84
CA THR A 130 -15.72 -10.62 15.40
C THR A 130 -16.08 -12.11 15.40
N CYS A 131 -15.23 -12.97 14.86
CA CYS A 131 -15.46 -14.40 14.85
C CYS A 131 -15.45 -15.00 16.28
N GLU A 132 -14.59 -14.51 17.17
CA GLU A 132 -14.63 -14.90 18.59
C GLU A 132 -15.97 -14.60 19.22
N TYR A 133 -16.50 -13.40 19.01
CA TYR A 133 -17.79 -12.97 19.59
C TYR A 133 -18.97 -13.78 19.06
N PHE A 134 -19.04 -14.09 17.75
CA PHE A 134 -20.19 -14.72 17.12
C PHE A 134 -20.09 -16.24 17.00
N ILE A 135 -18.87 -16.78 16.95
CA ILE A 135 -18.63 -18.20 16.62
C ILE A 135 -17.93 -18.93 17.78
N GLY A 136 -17.14 -18.21 18.61
CA GLY A 136 -16.35 -18.82 19.70
C GLY A 136 -15.13 -19.56 19.15
N LEU A 137 -14.13 -18.84 18.66
CA LEU A 137 -12.91 -19.46 18.12
C LEU A 137 -12.02 -20.05 19.21
N GLU A 138 -11.49 -21.24 18.97
CA GLU A 138 -10.48 -21.85 19.83
C GLU A 138 -9.15 -21.03 19.79
N THR A 139 -8.39 -21.10 20.87
CA THR A 139 -7.14 -20.32 21.01
C THR A 139 -6.13 -20.68 19.91
N GLU A 140 -6.02 -21.95 19.56
CA GLU A 140 -5.14 -22.41 18.49
C GLU A 140 -5.54 -21.81 17.14
N THR A 141 -6.82 -21.79 16.82
CA THR A 141 -7.39 -21.16 15.63
C THR A 141 -7.07 -19.67 15.56
N LYS A 142 -7.16 -18.95 16.69
CA LYS A 142 -6.80 -17.53 16.76
C LYS A 142 -5.33 -17.29 16.47
N ILE A 143 -4.44 -18.11 17.03
CA ILE A 143 -3.00 -18.02 16.79
C ILE A 143 -2.67 -18.28 15.32
N MET A 144 -3.25 -19.32 14.72
CA MET A 144 -3.08 -19.63 13.29
C MET A 144 -3.58 -18.49 12.41
N ALA A 145 -4.73 -17.89 12.76
CA ALA A 145 -5.27 -16.73 12.04
C ALA A 145 -4.34 -15.52 12.12
N LEU A 146 -3.78 -15.22 13.29
CA LEU A 146 -2.81 -14.14 13.46
C LEU A 146 -1.53 -14.36 12.63
N CYS A 147 -0.98 -15.58 12.65
CA CYS A 147 0.20 -15.91 11.84
C CYS A 147 -0.09 -15.77 10.33
N SER A 148 -1.22 -16.31 9.88
CA SER A 148 -1.66 -16.20 8.48
C SER A 148 -1.90 -14.74 8.07
N GLY A 149 -2.53 -13.97 8.95
CA GLY A 149 -2.78 -12.56 8.75
C GLY A 149 -1.49 -11.74 8.68
N PHE A 150 -0.51 -12.05 9.51
CA PHE A 150 0.81 -11.41 9.45
C PHE A 150 1.50 -11.67 8.11
N LEU A 151 1.52 -12.92 7.65
CA LEU A 151 2.10 -13.29 6.35
C LEU A 151 1.36 -12.62 5.18
N GLY A 152 0.03 -12.60 5.22
CA GLY A 152 -0.79 -11.90 4.23
C GLY A 152 -0.50 -10.40 4.21
N SER A 153 -0.44 -9.75 5.37
CA SER A 153 -0.13 -8.33 5.51
C SER A 153 1.28 -8.00 4.98
N TYR A 154 2.25 -8.85 5.25
CA TYR A 154 3.61 -8.71 4.73
C TYR A 154 3.67 -8.87 3.21
N THR A 155 2.91 -9.81 2.65
CA THR A 155 2.78 -9.96 1.20
C THR A 155 2.17 -8.70 0.57
N GLY A 156 1.12 -8.16 1.17
CA GLY A 156 0.51 -6.89 0.76
C GLY A 156 1.48 -5.72 0.77
N LEU A 157 2.30 -5.61 1.82
CA LEU A 157 3.36 -4.61 1.92
C LEU A 157 4.33 -4.70 0.72
N VAL A 158 4.83 -5.90 0.41
CA VAL A 158 5.80 -6.10 -0.68
C VAL A 158 5.21 -5.68 -2.03
N PHE A 159 3.98 -6.11 -2.32
CA PHE A 159 3.30 -5.73 -3.56
C PHE A 159 3.00 -4.23 -3.63
N ALA A 160 2.55 -3.63 -2.54
CA ALA A 160 2.27 -2.19 -2.49
C ALA A 160 3.53 -1.36 -2.72
N VAL A 161 4.66 -1.73 -2.09
CA VAL A 161 5.95 -1.08 -2.32
C VAL A 161 6.35 -1.19 -3.79
N GLU A 162 6.29 -2.39 -4.38
CA GLU A 162 6.73 -2.62 -5.77
C GLU A 162 5.89 -1.80 -6.77
N GLN A 163 4.58 -1.81 -6.64
CA GLN A 163 3.70 -1.09 -7.56
C GLN A 163 3.82 0.43 -7.40
N THR A 164 3.86 0.92 -6.18
CA THR A 164 4.04 2.35 -5.90
C THR A 164 5.40 2.83 -6.38
N GLN A 165 6.45 2.03 -6.24
CA GLN A 165 7.79 2.36 -6.70
C GLN A 165 7.85 2.57 -8.21
N LYS A 166 7.13 1.78 -9.01
CA LYS A 166 7.05 1.96 -10.47
C LYS A 166 6.51 3.35 -10.83
N ILE A 167 5.47 3.79 -10.12
CA ILE A 167 4.87 5.11 -10.33
C ILE A 167 5.82 6.21 -9.86
N CYS A 168 6.36 6.09 -8.66
CA CYS A 168 7.26 7.08 -8.09
C CYS A 168 8.54 7.25 -8.93
N SER A 169 9.10 6.17 -9.47
CA SER A 169 10.27 6.22 -10.36
C SER A 169 9.96 6.99 -11.65
N HIS A 170 8.78 6.82 -12.22
CA HIS A 170 8.37 7.56 -13.41
C HIS A 170 8.25 9.07 -13.13
N PHE A 171 7.72 9.47 -11.98
CA PHE A 171 7.65 10.88 -11.61
C PHE A 171 9.03 11.43 -11.23
N ALA A 172 9.85 10.67 -10.53
CA ALA A 172 11.22 11.06 -10.19
C ALA A 172 12.07 11.30 -11.44
N SER A 173 12.01 10.45 -12.46
CA SER A 173 12.74 10.66 -13.72
C SER A 173 12.34 11.95 -14.42
N LYS A 174 11.06 12.31 -14.43
CA LYS A 174 10.61 13.61 -14.99
C LYS A 174 11.19 14.81 -14.24
N ILE A 175 11.33 14.70 -12.91
CA ILE A 175 11.92 15.78 -12.11
C ILE A 175 13.42 15.89 -12.41
N ILE A 176 14.11 14.76 -12.58
CA ILE A 176 15.54 14.70 -12.90
C ILE A 176 15.83 15.30 -14.27
N GLU A 177 15.01 14.99 -15.29
CA GLU A 177 15.16 15.51 -16.65
C GLU A 177 15.14 17.03 -16.72
N LYS A 178 14.47 17.69 -15.76
CA LYS A 178 14.44 19.16 -15.65
C LYS A 178 15.69 19.77 -14.99
N GLY A 179 16.75 19.02 -14.73
CA GLY A 179 18.06 19.54 -14.40
C GLY A 179 18.51 19.34 -12.94
N ILE A 180 18.64 18.11 -12.49
CA ILE A 180 19.32 17.77 -11.23
C ILE A 180 20.58 16.95 -11.54
N SER A 181 21.66 17.22 -10.79
CA SER A 181 22.87 16.42 -10.86
C SER A 181 22.62 14.98 -10.38
N LYS A 182 22.93 13.99 -11.24
CA LYS A 182 22.74 12.56 -10.94
C LYS A 182 23.56 12.07 -9.73
N ALA A 183 24.58 12.83 -9.31
CA ALA A 183 25.50 12.43 -8.24
C ALA A 183 24.83 12.39 -6.84
N GLU A 184 23.86 13.27 -6.56
CA GLU A 184 23.21 13.32 -5.25
C GLU A 184 22.12 12.25 -5.04
N ILE A 185 21.59 11.69 -6.11
CA ILE A 185 20.49 10.73 -6.08
C ILE A 185 21.00 9.31 -5.77
N ALA A 186 22.18 8.98 -6.24
CA ALA A 186 22.74 7.62 -6.17
C ALA A 186 23.04 7.14 -4.74
N GLN A 187 23.19 8.02 -3.78
CA GLN A 187 23.74 7.71 -2.46
C GLN A 187 22.80 6.99 -1.48
N LYS A 188 21.51 6.81 -1.77
CA LYS A 188 20.56 6.31 -0.75
C LYS A 188 19.55 5.23 -1.16
N HIS A 189 19.56 4.72 -2.39
CA HIS A 189 18.46 3.85 -2.87
C HIS A 189 18.71 2.34 -2.88
N THR A 190 19.76 1.85 -2.26
CA THR A 190 20.12 0.40 -2.29
C THR A 190 19.44 -0.44 -1.21
N PHE A 191 18.68 0.14 -0.28
CA PHE A 191 18.34 -0.60 0.96
C PHE A 191 16.96 -1.29 0.99
N GLY A 192 15.96 -0.83 0.24
CA GLY A 192 14.58 -1.31 0.50
C GLY A 192 14.20 -2.61 -0.21
N THR A 193 14.25 -2.60 -1.53
CA THR A 193 13.57 -3.63 -2.36
C THR A 193 14.25 -4.98 -2.40
N SER A 194 15.58 -5.02 -2.41
CA SER A 194 16.32 -6.29 -2.51
C SER A 194 16.24 -7.08 -1.19
N SER A 195 16.32 -6.38 -0.05
CA SER A 195 16.25 -7.00 1.28
C SER A 195 14.86 -7.58 1.57
N VAL A 196 13.79 -6.85 1.22
CA VAL A 196 12.40 -7.30 1.40
C VAL A 196 12.09 -8.52 0.53
N LYS A 197 12.53 -8.53 -0.74
CA LYS A 197 12.38 -9.70 -1.64
C LYS A 197 13.13 -10.93 -1.14
N MET A 198 14.35 -10.74 -0.65
CA MET A 198 15.15 -11.84 -0.07
C MET A 198 14.48 -12.43 1.18
N THR A 199 14.00 -11.59 2.09
CA THR A 199 13.34 -12.06 3.31
C THR A 199 12.07 -12.85 2.99
N PHE A 200 11.28 -12.41 2.00
CA PHE A 200 10.10 -13.15 1.56
C PHE A 200 10.45 -14.52 0.95
N PHE A 201 11.51 -14.57 0.15
CA PHE A 201 11.98 -15.83 -0.43
C PHE A 201 12.43 -16.83 0.65
N TYR A 202 13.14 -16.35 1.67
CA TYR A 202 13.55 -17.20 2.79
C TYR A 202 12.36 -17.68 3.65
N LEU A 203 11.39 -16.78 3.94
CA LEU A 203 10.18 -17.17 4.70
C LEU A 203 9.29 -18.16 3.94
N SER A 204 9.18 -18.04 2.62
CA SER A 204 8.43 -19.02 1.81
C SER A 204 9.12 -20.38 1.72
N LEU A 205 10.46 -20.43 1.79
CA LEU A 205 11.24 -21.66 1.80
C LEU A 205 11.18 -22.42 3.14
N ILE A 206 10.94 -21.72 4.26
CA ILE A 206 10.83 -22.35 5.59
C ILE A 206 9.45 -23.00 5.78
N HIS A 207 8.45 -22.66 4.96
CA HIS A 207 7.08 -23.17 5.06
C HIS A 207 6.74 -24.32 4.08
N ILE A 208 7.72 -24.77 3.28
CA ILE A 208 7.66 -26.00 2.48
C ILE A 208 8.37 -27.12 3.23
#